data_477902672a1cafd30a793df998e01ff2
#
_entry.id   477902672a1cafd30a793df998e01ff2
#
_cell.length_a   1.000
_cell.length_b   1.000
_cell.length_c   1.000
_cell.angle_alpha   90.00
_cell.angle_beta   90.00
_cell.angle_gamma   90.00
#
_symmetry.space_group_name_H-M   'P 1'
#
loop_
_entity.id
_entity.type
_entity.pdbx_description
1 polymer ?
#
loop_
_entity_poly.entity_id
_entity_poly.type
_entity_poly.pdbx_seq_one_letter_code
_entity_poly.pdbx_strand_id
1 'polypeptide(L)'
;MTKLTELPYMLFADKKGRIYDHPYYRMAGFSGLSPYPIKAEDLIPMPEFSKLFYLPDCPPIGIDPETGEYVKVPYVEINGRKEKVYAVAAFPEPGIVRTHIPAADYSKKKYLLPAWAYTAVGFKDDKYWICGFWIEKNYKWDPRNYDDRKLLKSIRRYTSKHNNRLVRHLINCAIRNHCFAAKNLFFERWEAPLPVSRTCNARCLGCLSFQPKGSFPASHERISFTPSKDEIVEIAVNHLENAPDAIVSFGQGCEGEPIMEYRLIAESIKEIRKRTKKGTINLNTNGSDPEKIKTIAESGLDSIRISINSFRPEIYKAYYRPKNYDYQDVIESIYVAKKMGLYTMINYLVFPGITDQEEEIVQLKKIIKETKVDFIHLKNLCIDPVLYRKSMPAPDRPGIGMRKVADIIKSSFPEVELGYFNRTVL
;
A
#
# COMPACT_ATOMS: atom_id res chain seq x y z
N MET A 1 -9.46 -21.28 20.53
CA MET A 1 -8.84 -21.68 19.24
C MET A 1 -9.95 -22.00 18.24
N THR A 2 -9.86 -21.52 17.02
CA THR A 2 -10.80 -21.88 15.96
C THR A 2 -10.67 -23.38 15.68
N LYS A 3 -11.79 -24.13 15.65
CA LYS A 3 -11.73 -25.54 15.26
C LYS A 3 -11.29 -25.59 13.80
N LEU A 4 -10.34 -26.45 13.46
CA LEU A 4 -9.80 -26.56 12.09
C LEU A 4 -10.90 -26.89 11.07
N THR A 5 -11.90 -27.67 11.49
CA THR A 5 -13.08 -28.01 10.67
C THR A 5 -13.97 -26.81 10.35
N GLU A 6 -13.86 -25.70 11.10
CA GLU A 6 -14.63 -24.48 10.87
C GLU A 6 -13.94 -23.50 9.91
N LEU A 7 -12.64 -23.71 9.61
CA LEU A 7 -11.93 -22.90 8.60
C LEU A 7 -12.53 -23.10 7.20
N PRO A 8 -12.49 -22.07 6.34
CA PRO A 8 -12.84 -22.20 4.93
C PRO A 8 -12.03 -23.30 4.24
N TYR A 9 -12.56 -23.88 3.19
CA TYR A 9 -11.83 -24.83 2.36
C TYR A 9 -10.69 -24.16 1.60
N MET A 10 -9.62 -24.91 1.39
CA MET A 10 -8.49 -24.49 0.57
C MET A 10 -8.92 -24.27 -0.88
N LEU A 11 -8.51 -23.15 -1.47
CA LEU A 11 -8.68 -22.91 -2.89
C LEU A 11 -7.46 -23.36 -3.68
N PHE A 12 -7.73 -23.87 -4.88
CA PHE A 12 -6.69 -24.16 -5.86
C PHE A 12 -7.16 -23.79 -7.28
N ALA A 13 -6.22 -23.59 -8.19
CA ALA A 13 -6.51 -23.33 -9.58
C ALA A 13 -5.89 -24.39 -10.49
N ASP A 14 -6.57 -24.72 -11.58
CA ASP A 14 -6.03 -25.55 -12.64
C ASP A 14 -5.06 -24.73 -13.54
N LYS A 15 -4.44 -25.38 -14.52
CA LYS A 15 -3.53 -24.74 -15.49
C LYS A 15 -4.18 -23.67 -16.40
N LYS A 16 -5.52 -23.65 -16.45
CA LYS A 16 -6.29 -22.64 -17.19
C LYS A 16 -6.73 -21.46 -16.29
N GLY A 17 -6.38 -21.49 -15.00
CA GLY A 17 -6.75 -20.47 -14.03
C GLY A 17 -8.17 -20.59 -13.50
N ARG A 18 -8.86 -21.69 -13.75
CA ARG A 18 -10.17 -21.95 -13.13
C ARG A 18 -9.96 -22.31 -11.67
N ILE A 19 -10.69 -21.66 -10.77
CA ILE A 19 -10.56 -21.79 -9.33
C ILE A 19 -11.61 -22.77 -8.80
N TYR A 20 -11.20 -23.63 -7.90
CA TYR A 20 -11.99 -24.64 -7.22
C TYR A 20 -11.68 -24.64 -5.72
N ASP A 21 -12.63 -25.07 -4.91
CA ASP A 21 -12.39 -25.40 -3.51
C ASP A 21 -12.04 -26.90 -3.37
N HIS A 22 -11.17 -27.20 -2.42
CA HIS A 22 -10.78 -28.57 -2.14
C HIS A 22 -11.82 -29.22 -1.21
N PRO A 23 -12.32 -30.42 -1.50
CA PRO A 23 -13.42 -31.01 -0.73
C PRO A 23 -13.06 -31.39 0.71
N TYR A 24 -11.77 -31.48 1.04
CA TYR A 24 -11.30 -31.93 2.35
C TYR A 24 -10.39 -30.93 3.06
N TYR A 25 -9.28 -30.51 2.43
CA TYR A 25 -8.31 -29.65 3.07
C TYR A 25 -8.85 -28.24 3.34
N ARG A 26 -8.44 -27.69 4.49
CA ARG A 26 -8.80 -26.32 4.90
C ARG A 26 -7.75 -25.32 4.44
N MET A 27 -8.17 -24.05 4.32
CA MET A 27 -7.25 -22.99 3.97
C MET A 27 -6.13 -22.87 5.00
N ALA A 28 -4.93 -22.60 4.52
CA ALA A 28 -3.76 -22.28 5.33
C ALA A 28 -3.29 -20.86 5.05
N GLY A 29 -2.55 -20.28 5.99
CA GLY A 29 -1.95 -18.98 5.87
C GLY A 29 -0.51 -18.99 6.35
N PHE A 30 0.31 -18.11 5.78
CA PHE A 30 1.70 -17.93 6.17
C PHE A 30 1.93 -16.56 6.79
N SER A 31 2.84 -16.51 7.75
CA SER A 31 3.46 -15.29 8.25
C SER A 31 4.94 -15.33 7.83
N GLY A 32 5.41 -14.33 7.10
CA GLY A 32 6.65 -14.48 6.34
C GLY A 32 6.52 -15.55 5.25
N LEU A 33 7.30 -16.62 5.35
CA LEU A 33 7.19 -17.81 4.48
C LEU A 33 6.98 -19.09 5.29
N SER A 34 6.52 -18.97 6.52
CA SER A 34 6.27 -20.11 7.42
C SER A 34 4.79 -20.25 7.76
N PRO A 35 4.31 -21.46 7.99
CA PRO A 35 2.96 -21.71 8.45
C PRO A 35 2.63 -20.89 9.69
N TYR A 36 1.44 -20.29 9.70
CA TYR A 36 0.95 -19.50 10.83
C TYR A 36 -0.54 -19.75 11.06
N PRO A 37 -0.97 -20.04 12.30
CA PRO A 37 -2.37 -20.38 12.58
C PRO A 37 -3.33 -19.24 12.23
N ILE A 38 -4.40 -19.56 11.52
CA ILE A 38 -5.49 -18.63 11.22
C ILE A 38 -6.49 -18.69 12.39
N LYS A 39 -6.81 -17.53 12.94
CA LYS A 39 -7.87 -17.38 13.94
C LYS A 39 -9.16 -16.90 13.30
N ALA A 40 -10.31 -17.18 13.92
CA ALA A 40 -11.60 -16.72 13.41
C ALA A 40 -11.65 -15.20 13.19
N GLU A 41 -11.04 -14.44 14.07
CA GLU A 41 -10.91 -12.99 14.00
C GLU A 41 -10.07 -12.48 12.82
N ASP A 42 -9.21 -13.32 12.23
CA ASP A 42 -8.42 -12.98 11.04
C ASP A 42 -9.21 -13.11 9.74
N LEU A 43 -10.40 -13.69 9.79
CA LEU A 43 -11.20 -13.96 8.61
C LEU A 43 -12.32 -12.93 8.43
N ILE A 44 -12.43 -12.41 7.21
CA ILE A 44 -13.55 -11.59 6.79
C ILE A 44 -14.09 -12.12 5.45
N PRO A 45 -15.40 -11.98 5.18
CA PRO A 45 -15.92 -12.19 3.83
C PRO A 45 -15.15 -11.30 2.85
N MET A 46 -14.76 -11.88 1.71
CA MET A 46 -14.02 -11.15 0.68
C MET A 46 -14.90 -10.02 0.11
N PRO A 47 -14.45 -8.75 0.17
CA PRO A 47 -15.20 -7.65 -0.40
C PRO A 47 -15.36 -7.76 -1.92
N GLU A 48 -16.39 -7.13 -2.44
CA GLU A 48 -16.84 -7.22 -3.84
C GLU A 48 -15.75 -6.87 -4.86
N PHE A 49 -14.93 -5.85 -4.56
CA PHE A 49 -13.90 -5.34 -5.48
C PHE A 49 -12.52 -5.95 -5.27
N SER A 50 -12.38 -6.88 -4.33
CA SER A 50 -11.18 -7.70 -4.20
C SER A 50 -11.05 -8.61 -5.42
N LYS A 51 -9.82 -9.00 -5.77
CA LYS A 51 -9.55 -9.83 -6.96
C LYS A 51 -8.91 -11.15 -6.54
N LEU A 52 -9.30 -12.23 -7.23
CA LEU A 52 -8.65 -13.54 -7.12
C LEU A 52 -7.69 -13.74 -8.28
N PHE A 53 -6.59 -14.41 -8.01
CA PHE A 53 -5.64 -14.88 -9.01
C PHE A 53 -4.87 -16.09 -8.50
N TYR A 54 -4.35 -16.89 -9.40
CA TYR A 54 -3.54 -18.05 -9.03
C TYR A 54 -2.04 -17.71 -9.11
N LEU A 55 -1.23 -18.52 -8.40
CA LEU A 55 0.22 -18.39 -8.33
C LEU A 55 0.84 -19.51 -9.18
N PRO A 56 1.22 -19.27 -10.45
CA PRO A 56 1.80 -20.30 -11.31
C PRO A 56 3.02 -20.94 -10.65
N ASP A 57 3.20 -22.26 -10.87
CA ASP A 57 4.29 -23.07 -10.31
C ASP A 57 4.39 -23.12 -8.78
N CYS A 58 3.40 -22.60 -8.06
CA CYS A 58 3.32 -22.66 -6.60
C CYS A 58 2.17 -23.58 -6.18
N PRO A 59 2.43 -24.86 -5.88
CA PRO A 59 1.41 -25.75 -5.33
C PRO A 59 0.80 -25.20 -4.06
N PRO A 60 -0.52 -25.30 -3.84
CA PRO A 60 -1.14 -24.88 -2.60
C PRO A 60 -0.72 -25.75 -1.43
N ILE A 61 -0.73 -25.14 -0.24
CA ILE A 61 -0.60 -25.85 1.04
C ILE A 61 -1.92 -25.66 1.78
N GLY A 62 -2.55 -26.78 2.15
CA GLY A 62 -3.75 -26.82 2.98
C GLY A 62 -3.46 -27.32 4.37
N ILE A 63 -4.47 -27.29 5.24
CA ILE A 63 -4.44 -27.91 6.57
C ILE A 63 -5.33 -29.15 6.54
N ASP A 64 -4.78 -30.26 6.98
CA ASP A 64 -5.58 -31.46 7.28
C ASP A 64 -6.45 -31.17 8.51
N PRO A 65 -7.79 -31.23 8.40
CA PRO A 65 -8.67 -30.84 9.51
C PRO A 65 -8.66 -31.83 10.69
N GLU A 66 -8.19 -33.07 10.49
CA GLU A 66 -8.11 -34.08 11.54
C GLU A 66 -6.77 -34.06 12.27
N THR A 67 -5.67 -33.96 11.53
CA THR A 67 -4.32 -33.99 12.12
C THR A 67 -3.75 -32.62 12.44
N GLY A 68 -4.23 -31.56 11.76
CA GLY A 68 -3.67 -30.21 11.85
C GLY A 68 -2.38 -30.01 11.05
N GLU A 69 -1.96 -31.02 10.29
CA GLU A 69 -0.74 -30.94 9.50
C GLU A 69 -0.91 -30.03 8.26
N TYR A 70 0.17 -29.34 7.90
CA TYR A 70 0.25 -28.54 6.67
C TYR A 70 0.66 -29.44 5.50
N VAL A 71 -0.27 -29.68 4.58
CA VAL A 71 -0.11 -30.62 3.48
C VAL A 71 0.06 -29.89 2.16
N LYS A 72 1.16 -30.18 1.45
CA LYS A 72 1.36 -29.70 0.08
C LYS A 72 0.53 -30.52 -0.89
N VAL A 73 -0.26 -29.86 -1.73
CA VAL A 73 -1.20 -30.47 -2.67
C VAL A 73 -0.83 -30.12 -4.12
N PRO A 74 0.16 -30.79 -4.73
CA PRO A 74 0.63 -30.45 -6.08
C PRO A 74 -0.30 -30.96 -7.19
N TYR A 75 -1.18 -31.90 -6.90
CA TYR A 75 -2.12 -32.50 -7.84
C TYR A 75 -3.46 -32.74 -7.16
N VAL A 76 -4.53 -32.56 -7.92
CA VAL A 76 -5.92 -32.93 -7.52
C VAL A 76 -6.58 -33.68 -8.68
N GLU A 77 -7.48 -34.56 -8.36
CA GLU A 77 -8.31 -35.23 -9.37
C GLU A 77 -9.45 -34.29 -9.78
N ILE A 78 -9.51 -33.95 -11.06
CA ILE A 78 -10.55 -33.12 -11.65
C ILE A 78 -11.17 -33.91 -12.81
N ASN A 79 -12.45 -34.20 -12.71
CA ASN A 79 -13.18 -34.99 -13.72
C ASN A 79 -12.48 -36.33 -14.06
N GLY A 80 -12.03 -37.07 -13.04
CA GLY A 80 -11.36 -38.36 -13.18
C GLY A 80 -9.93 -38.31 -13.72
N ARG A 81 -9.31 -37.10 -13.76
CA ARG A 81 -7.92 -36.92 -14.21
C ARG A 81 -7.10 -36.23 -13.15
N LYS A 82 -5.91 -36.77 -12.91
CA LYS A 82 -4.92 -36.13 -12.02
C LYS A 82 -4.32 -34.89 -12.71
N GLU A 83 -4.65 -33.69 -12.22
CA GLU A 83 -4.18 -32.44 -12.78
C GLU A 83 -3.24 -31.71 -11.79
N LYS A 84 -2.22 -31.03 -12.34
CA LYS A 84 -1.35 -30.13 -11.55
C LYS A 84 -2.14 -28.89 -11.17
N VAL A 85 -2.04 -28.49 -9.90
CA VAL A 85 -2.78 -27.37 -9.37
C VAL A 85 -1.86 -26.33 -8.73
N TYR A 86 -2.38 -25.11 -8.59
CA TYR A 86 -1.67 -23.92 -8.14
C TYR A 86 -2.43 -23.22 -7.03
N ALA A 87 -1.69 -22.61 -6.11
CA ALA A 87 -2.27 -21.83 -5.01
C ALA A 87 -3.04 -20.62 -5.54
N VAL A 88 -4.09 -20.24 -4.81
CA VAL A 88 -4.89 -19.05 -5.08
C VAL A 88 -4.59 -17.99 -4.02
N ALA A 89 -4.57 -16.75 -4.45
CA ALA A 89 -4.40 -15.57 -3.63
C ALA A 89 -5.50 -14.56 -3.89
N ALA A 90 -5.78 -13.72 -2.90
CA ALA A 90 -6.62 -12.54 -3.07
C ALA A 90 -5.79 -11.26 -3.04
N PHE A 91 -6.21 -10.24 -3.78
CA PHE A 91 -5.78 -8.86 -3.64
C PHE A 91 -6.94 -8.08 -3.00
N PRO A 92 -6.82 -7.71 -1.71
CA PRO A 92 -7.91 -7.09 -0.99
C PRO A 92 -8.13 -5.63 -1.42
N GLU A 93 -9.34 -5.13 -1.23
CA GLU A 93 -9.63 -3.73 -1.38
C GLU A 93 -8.78 -2.84 -0.46
N PRO A 94 -8.49 -1.58 -0.87
CA PRO A 94 -7.86 -0.58 0.01
C PRO A 94 -8.66 -0.38 1.30
N GLY A 95 -7.95 -0.24 2.43
CA GLY A 95 -8.56 -0.15 3.75
C GLY A 95 -8.56 -1.47 4.52
N ILE A 96 -8.19 -2.58 3.88
CA ILE A 96 -8.00 -3.87 4.53
C ILE A 96 -6.52 -4.12 4.77
N VAL A 97 -6.18 -4.49 5.99
CA VAL A 97 -4.85 -4.99 6.37
C VAL A 97 -4.88 -6.51 6.33
N ARG A 98 -4.01 -7.13 5.54
CA ARG A 98 -3.86 -8.59 5.52
C ARG A 98 -3.19 -9.10 6.79
N THR A 99 -3.63 -10.24 7.28
CA THR A 99 -3.02 -10.93 8.44
C THR A 99 -2.11 -12.08 8.03
N HIS A 100 -2.38 -12.69 6.86
CA HIS A 100 -1.61 -13.81 6.33
C HIS A 100 -1.35 -13.65 4.83
N ILE A 101 -0.22 -14.15 4.37
CA ILE A 101 0.05 -14.37 2.95
C ILE A 101 -0.40 -15.78 2.55
N PRO A 102 -0.59 -16.06 1.24
CA PRO A 102 -1.01 -17.38 0.77
C PRO A 102 -0.03 -18.47 1.18
N ALA A 103 -0.55 -19.58 1.71
CA ALA A 103 0.24 -20.77 1.97
C ALA A 103 0.47 -21.53 0.67
N ALA A 104 1.70 -21.53 0.18
CA ALA A 104 2.09 -22.19 -1.05
C ALA A 104 3.55 -22.67 -1.00
N ASP A 105 3.87 -23.69 -1.79
CA ASP A 105 5.25 -24.09 -2.00
C ASP A 105 5.89 -23.18 -3.08
N TYR A 106 6.65 -22.20 -2.61
CA TYR A 106 7.36 -21.25 -3.47
C TYR A 106 8.73 -21.73 -3.96
N SER A 107 9.15 -22.96 -3.62
CA SER A 107 10.51 -23.48 -3.88
C SER A 107 10.87 -23.55 -5.36
N LYS A 108 9.92 -23.83 -6.22
CA LYS A 108 10.08 -23.97 -7.68
C LYS A 108 9.75 -22.68 -8.46
N LYS A 109 9.34 -21.62 -7.78
CA LYS A 109 8.97 -20.36 -8.43
C LYS A 109 10.21 -19.67 -9.03
N LYS A 110 10.25 -19.53 -10.36
CA LYS A 110 11.37 -18.92 -11.11
C LYS A 110 11.11 -17.48 -11.58
N TYR A 111 9.96 -16.91 -11.30
CA TYR A 111 9.55 -15.59 -11.73
C TYR A 111 9.25 -14.70 -10.52
N LEU A 112 9.23 -13.39 -10.74
CA LEU A 112 8.78 -12.44 -9.73
C LEU A 112 7.30 -12.13 -9.94
N LEU A 113 6.55 -12.16 -8.83
CA LEU A 113 5.17 -11.73 -8.82
C LEU A 113 5.08 -10.19 -8.93
N PRO A 114 4.06 -9.63 -9.58
CA PRO A 114 3.79 -8.20 -9.57
C PRO A 114 3.74 -7.63 -8.16
N ALA A 115 3.93 -6.31 -8.03
CA ALA A 115 3.89 -5.62 -6.73
C ALA A 115 2.44 -5.46 -6.23
N TRP A 116 1.83 -6.57 -5.79
CA TRP A 116 0.48 -6.64 -5.23
C TRP A 116 0.51 -7.10 -3.76
N ALA A 117 -0.59 -6.89 -3.04
CA ALA A 117 -0.77 -7.37 -1.68
C ALA A 117 -1.42 -8.77 -1.70
N TYR A 118 -0.60 -9.81 -1.67
CA TYR A 118 -1.06 -11.21 -1.70
C TYR A 118 -1.60 -11.62 -0.35
N THR A 119 -2.86 -12.04 -0.29
CA THR A 119 -3.58 -12.42 0.91
C THR A 119 -4.10 -13.86 0.80
N ALA A 120 -4.03 -14.63 1.89
CA ALA A 120 -4.59 -15.97 1.97
C ALA A 120 -6.12 -15.90 1.81
N VAL A 121 -6.70 -16.86 1.06
CA VAL A 121 -8.12 -16.91 0.74
C VAL A 121 -8.62 -18.37 0.75
N GLY A 122 -9.86 -18.56 1.18
CA GLY A 122 -10.58 -19.83 1.18
C GLY A 122 -12.04 -19.66 0.80
N PHE A 123 -12.79 -20.76 0.75
CA PHE A 123 -14.20 -20.78 0.38
C PHE A 123 -15.03 -21.55 1.42
N LYS A 124 -16.13 -20.96 1.86
CA LYS A 124 -17.06 -21.58 2.82
C LYS A 124 -18.43 -20.90 2.73
N ASP A 125 -19.50 -21.68 2.83
CA ASP A 125 -20.88 -21.18 2.85
C ASP A 125 -21.16 -20.26 1.65
N ASP A 126 -20.83 -20.73 0.44
CA ASP A 126 -20.97 -20.02 -0.84
C ASP A 126 -20.28 -18.64 -0.91
N LYS A 127 -19.27 -18.41 -0.08
CA LYS A 127 -18.52 -17.15 0.00
C LYS A 127 -17.00 -17.37 0.04
N TYR A 128 -16.30 -16.45 -0.59
CA TYR A 128 -14.87 -16.33 -0.38
C TYR A 128 -14.58 -15.63 0.95
N TRP A 129 -13.55 -16.11 1.66
CA TRP A 129 -13.05 -15.55 2.91
C TRP A 129 -11.58 -15.23 2.78
N ILE A 130 -11.18 -14.03 3.19
CA ILE A 130 -9.77 -13.60 3.15
C ILE A 130 -9.23 -13.37 4.56
N CYS A 131 -7.93 -13.58 4.70
CA CYS A 131 -7.22 -13.29 5.95
C CYS A 131 -6.86 -11.82 6.05
N GLY A 132 -7.68 -11.05 6.75
CA GLY A 132 -7.48 -9.61 6.95
C GLY A 132 -8.52 -8.99 7.86
N PHE A 133 -8.39 -7.69 8.05
CA PHE A 133 -9.37 -6.89 8.78
C PHE A 133 -9.46 -5.47 8.22
N TRP A 134 -10.62 -4.87 8.33
CA TRP A 134 -10.80 -3.47 7.99
C TRP A 134 -10.11 -2.58 9.02
N ILE A 135 -9.15 -1.77 8.56
CA ILE A 135 -8.61 -0.68 9.37
C ILE A 135 -9.37 0.61 9.13
N GLU A 136 -9.88 0.78 7.91
CA GLU A 136 -10.71 1.92 7.53
C GLU A 136 -11.64 1.55 6.37
N LYS A 137 -12.91 1.94 6.48
CA LYS A 137 -13.85 1.99 5.36
C LYS A 137 -14.09 3.45 5.03
N ASN A 138 -13.77 3.86 3.80
CA ASN A 138 -13.91 5.25 3.38
C ASN A 138 -14.69 5.34 2.07
N TYR A 139 -15.87 5.91 2.13
CA TYR A 139 -16.78 6.04 0.98
C TYR A 139 -16.17 6.77 -0.21
N LYS A 140 -15.22 7.70 0.03
CA LYS A 140 -14.53 8.45 -1.02
C LYS A 140 -13.68 7.53 -1.92
N TRP A 141 -13.20 6.42 -1.38
CA TRP A 141 -12.35 5.47 -2.07
C TRP A 141 -13.09 4.19 -2.49
N ASP A 142 -14.41 4.17 -2.38
CA ASP A 142 -15.25 3.09 -2.90
C ASP A 142 -15.10 2.99 -4.42
N PRO A 143 -14.72 1.82 -5.00
CA PRO A 143 -14.53 1.65 -6.43
C PRO A 143 -15.74 2.04 -7.29
N ARG A 144 -16.97 1.97 -6.76
CA ARG A 144 -18.18 2.38 -7.44
C ARG A 144 -18.22 3.86 -7.81
N ASN A 145 -17.43 4.68 -7.13
CA ASN A 145 -17.26 6.10 -7.45
C ASN A 145 -16.42 6.35 -8.71
N TYR A 146 -15.69 5.34 -9.23
CA TYR A 146 -14.66 5.50 -10.26
C TYR A 146 -15.05 4.89 -11.61
N ASP A 147 -16.29 5.13 -12.05
CA ASP A 147 -16.85 4.63 -13.30
C ASP A 147 -16.13 5.24 -14.53
N ASP A 148 -15.40 4.42 -15.27
CA ASP A 148 -14.64 4.82 -16.44
C ASP A 148 -15.51 5.33 -17.60
N ARG A 149 -16.79 4.95 -17.66
CA ARG A 149 -17.73 5.47 -18.68
C ARG A 149 -17.94 6.97 -18.54
N LYS A 150 -17.84 7.52 -17.33
CA LYS A 150 -17.96 8.96 -17.05
C LYS A 150 -16.63 9.71 -17.18
N LEU A 151 -15.50 9.01 -17.10
CA LEU A 151 -14.17 9.60 -17.04
C LEU A 151 -13.81 10.40 -18.29
N LEU A 152 -14.04 9.85 -19.50
CA LEU A 152 -13.69 10.52 -20.74
C LEU A 152 -14.41 11.85 -20.92
N LYS A 153 -15.69 11.93 -20.53
CA LYS A 153 -16.47 13.18 -20.55
C LYS A 153 -15.89 14.20 -19.57
N SER A 154 -15.51 13.76 -18.38
CA SER A 154 -14.91 14.61 -17.35
C SER A 154 -13.53 15.13 -17.77
N ILE A 155 -12.68 14.28 -18.38
CA ILE A 155 -11.41 14.69 -18.94
C ILE A 155 -11.59 15.77 -20.02
N ARG A 156 -12.50 15.58 -20.97
CA ARG A 156 -12.79 16.58 -22.02
C ARG A 156 -13.21 17.93 -21.43
N ARG A 157 -14.10 17.90 -20.43
CA ARG A 157 -14.54 19.10 -19.72
C ARG A 157 -13.39 19.81 -19.01
N TYR A 158 -12.54 19.06 -18.31
CA TYR A 158 -11.39 19.61 -17.60
C TYR A 158 -10.36 20.20 -18.58
N THR A 159 -10.00 19.47 -19.63
CA THR A 159 -8.98 19.86 -20.61
C THR A 159 -9.40 21.03 -21.52
N SER A 160 -10.70 21.35 -21.63
CA SER A 160 -11.15 22.55 -22.32
C SER A 160 -10.69 23.86 -21.63
N LYS A 161 -10.37 23.78 -20.33
CA LYS A 161 -9.92 24.90 -19.52
C LYS A 161 -8.45 24.78 -19.10
N HIS A 162 -7.96 23.57 -18.90
CA HIS A 162 -6.65 23.25 -18.32
C HIS A 162 -5.94 22.20 -19.20
N ASN A 163 -4.94 22.62 -19.98
CA ASN A 163 -4.26 21.69 -20.92
C ASN A 163 -2.74 21.88 -20.92
N ASN A 164 -2.11 21.65 -19.77
CA ASN A 164 -0.66 21.66 -19.63
C ASN A 164 -0.07 20.23 -19.67
N ARG A 165 1.28 20.12 -19.62
CA ARG A 165 1.97 18.81 -19.68
C ARG A 165 1.63 17.93 -18.48
N LEU A 166 1.44 18.50 -17.29
CA LEU A 166 1.12 17.78 -16.08
C LEU A 166 -0.29 17.17 -16.17
N VAL A 167 -1.26 17.92 -16.70
CA VAL A 167 -2.62 17.39 -16.99
C VAL A 167 -2.55 16.20 -17.95
N ARG A 168 -1.75 16.28 -19.03
CA ARG A 168 -1.58 15.15 -19.97
C ARG A 168 -0.98 13.90 -19.31
N HIS A 169 0.00 14.07 -18.41
CA HIS A 169 0.54 12.97 -17.61
C HIS A 169 -0.55 12.33 -16.73
N LEU A 170 -1.36 13.15 -16.05
CA LEU A 170 -2.44 12.67 -15.19
C LEU A 170 -3.58 11.98 -15.96
N ILE A 171 -3.84 12.37 -17.22
CA ILE A 171 -4.74 11.62 -18.10
C ILE A 171 -4.25 10.19 -18.32
N ASN A 172 -2.95 10.01 -18.59
CA ASN A 172 -2.38 8.67 -18.72
C ASN A 172 -2.50 7.86 -17.41
N CYS A 173 -2.24 8.50 -16.26
CA CYS A 173 -2.44 7.85 -14.96
C CYS A 173 -3.91 7.43 -14.74
N ALA A 174 -4.87 8.27 -15.09
CA ALA A 174 -6.29 7.99 -14.90
C ALA A 174 -6.80 6.87 -15.84
N ILE A 175 -6.37 6.88 -17.12
CA ILE A 175 -6.88 5.96 -18.14
C ILE A 175 -6.11 4.63 -18.14
N ARG A 176 -4.77 4.66 -18.18
CA ARG A 176 -3.95 3.45 -18.32
C ARG A 176 -3.70 2.73 -17.00
N ASN A 177 -3.42 3.50 -15.95
CA ASN A 177 -3.11 2.95 -14.63
C ASN A 177 -4.36 2.86 -13.72
N HIS A 178 -5.52 3.32 -14.19
CA HIS A 178 -6.78 3.38 -13.43
C HIS A 178 -6.63 4.04 -12.05
N CYS A 179 -5.69 5.00 -11.92
CA CYS A 179 -5.33 5.66 -10.68
C CYS A 179 -6.52 6.49 -10.15
N PHE A 180 -7.04 6.14 -8.99
CA PHE A 180 -8.19 6.82 -8.37
C PHE A 180 -7.89 8.28 -8.04
N ALA A 181 -6.68 8.59 -7.54
CA ALA A 181 -6.28 9.98 -7.28
C ALA A 181 -6.27 10.82 -8.56
N ALA A 182 -5.75 10.28 -9.68
CA ALA A 182 -5.79 10.98 -10.96
C ALA A 182 -7.24 11.14 -11.49
N LYS A 183 -8.10 10.13 -11.29
CA LYS A 183 -9.54 10.23 -11.62
C LYS A 183 -10.23 11.30 -10.79
N ASN A 184 -9.90 11.46 -9.51
CA ASN A 184 -10.46 12.50 -8.64
C ASN A 184 -10.19 13.92 -9.16
N LEU A 185 -9.01 14.17 -9.75
CA LEU A 185 -8.74 15.46 -10.40
C LEU A 185 -9.79 15.76 -11.48
N PHE A 186 -10.04 14.80 -12.38
CA PHE A 186 -10.99 15.00 -13.49
C PHE A 186 -12.45 14.98 -13.06
N PHE A 187 -12.76 14.32 -11.96
CA PHE A 187 -14.07 14.38 -11.32
C PHE A 187 -14.24 15.59 -10.40
N GLU A 188 -13.20 16.41 -10.22
CA GLU A 188 -13.17 17.63 -9.38
C GLU A 188 -13.64 17.32 -7.95
N ARG A 189 -12.96 16.34 -7.28
CA ARG A 189 -13.32 15.92 -5.92
C ARG A 189 -12.12 15.36 -5.16
N TRP A 190 -12.18 15.47 -3.84
CA TRP A 190 -11.30 14.81 -2.86
C TRP A 190 -9.81 15.02 -3.13
N GLU A 191 -9.00 13.95 -3.14
CA GLU A 191 -7.56 14.05 -3.30
C GLU A 191 -7.11 13.97 -4.76
N ALA A 192 -6.39 14.99 -5.22
CA ALA A 192 -5.75 15.04 -6.52
C ALA A 192 -4.21 15.00 -6.43
N PRO A 193 -3.52 14.35 -7.39
CA PRO A 193 -2.07 14.22 -7.39
C PRO A 193 -1.37 15.42 -8.04
N LEU A 194 -0.20 15.79 -7.49
CA LEU A 194 0.72 16.78 -8.04
C LEU A 194 2.12 16.16 -8.21
N PRO A 195 2.34 15.27 -9.19
CA PRO A 195 3.65 14.66 -9.40
C PRO A 195 4.65 15.69 -9.96
N VAL A 196 5.85 15.74 -9.35
CA VAL A 196 6.87 16.76 -9.67
C VAL A 196 8.24 16.16 -9.98
N SER A 197 8.57 14.98 -9.44
CA SER A 197 9.92 14.46 -9.50
C SER A 197 10.08 13.24 -10.41
N ARG A 198 11.00 13.32 -11.34
CA ARG A 198 11.46 12.20 -12.16
C ARG A 198 12.61 11.41 -11.52
N THR A 199 13.23 11.92 -10.47
CA THR A 199 14.37 11.32 -9.79
C THR A 199 14.01 10.79 -8.39
N CYS A 200 14.81 9.87 -7.86
CA CYS A 200 14.64 9.33 -6.53
C CYS A 200 15.99 8.97 -5.93
N ASN A 201 16.17 9.26 -4.65
CA ASN A 201 17.36 8.91 -3.87
C ASN A 201 17.21 7.59 -3.10
N ALA A 202 16.26 6.74 -3.47
CA ALA A 202 16.10 5.38 -2.97
C ALA A 202 15.96 4.37 -4.13
N ARG A 203 16.16 3.08 -3.84
CA ARG A 203 15.98 1.95 -4.77
C ARG A 203 15.11 0.86 -4.13
N CYS A 204 13.92 1.25 -3.70
CA CYS A 204 12.99 0.37 -3.00
C CYS A 204 12.72 -0.90 -3.78
N LEU A 205 12.71 -2.05 -3.09
CA LEU A 205 12.43 -3.36 -3.69
C LEU A 205 11.07 -3.41 -4.38
N GLY A 206 10.04 -2.81 -3.79
CA GLY A 206 8.67 -2.76 -4.30
C GLY A 206 8.29 -1.38 -4.87
N CYS A 207 9.21 -0.69 -5.56
CA CYS A 207 8.91 0.63 -6.12
C CYS A 207 7.78 0.56 -7.15
N LEU A 208 6.74 1.38 -6.98
CA LEU A 208 5.57 1.39 -7.85
C LEU A 208 5.81 2.10 -9.19
N SER A 209 6.78 3.02 -9.26
CA SER A 209 7.03 3.83 -10.45
C SER A 209 8.30 3.44 -11.21
N PHE A 210 9.14 2.57 -10.65
CA PHE A 210 10.39 2.16 -11.30
C PHE A 210 10.80 0.76 -10.84
N GLN A 211 10.96 -0.14 -11.81
CA GLN A 211 11.55 -1.46 -11.58
C GLN A 211 12.71 -1.68 -12.55
N PRO A 212 13.77 -2.38 -12.13
CA PRO A 212 14.89 -2.69 -13.00
C PRO A 212 14.46 -3.50 -14.24
N LYS A 213 15.13 -3.30 -15.34
CA LYS A 213 14.93 -4.10 -16.56
C LYS A 213 15.13 -5.60 -16.25
N GLY A 214 14.19 -6.44 -16.67
CA GLY A 214 14.20 -7.87 -16.38
C GLY A 214 13.54 -8.27 -15.05
N SER A 215 13.02 -7.29 -14.29
CA SER A 215 12.16 -7.50 -13.11
C SER A 215 10.67 -7.56 -13.53
N PHE A 216 9.75 -7.46 -12.56
CA PHE A 216 8.32 -7.28 -12.85
C PHE A 216 8.04 -5.83 -13.31
N PRO A 217 6.98 -5.58 -14.07
CA PRO A 217 6.64 -4.22 -14.50
C PRO A 217 6.23 -3.36 -13.31
N ALA A 218 6.63 -2.09 -13.32
CA ALA A 218 6.11 -1.10 -12.39
C ALA A 218 4.61 -0.89 -12.64
N SER A 219 3.85 -0.64 -11.57
CA SER A 219 2.39 -0.45 -11.66
C SER A 219 2.00 0.93 -12.21
N HIS A 220 2.93 1.88 -12.20
CA HIS A 220 2.75 3.24 -12.71
C HIS A 220 3.95 3.63 -13.55
N GLU A 221 3.73 4.46 -14.55
CA GLU A 221 4.81 5.11 -15.30
C GLU A 221 5.28 6.34 -14.53
N ARG A 222 6.59 6.40 -14.23
CA ARG A 222 7.19 7.57 -13.61
C ARG A 222 7.17 8.75 -14.58
N ILE A 223 6.77 9.92 -14.06
CA ILE A 223 6.84 11.18 -14.84
C ILE A 223 8.25 11.38 -15.41
N SER A 224 8.32 11.76 -16.69
CA SER A 224 9.57 11.89 -17.44
C SER A 224 10.13 13.31 -17.48
N PHE A 225 9.40 14.29 -16.95
CA PHE A 225 9.77 15.70 -16.91
C PHE A 225 9.53 16.27 -15.49
N THR A 226 10.14 17.41 -15.19
CA THR A 226 9.80 18.23 -14.02
C THR A 226 8.82 19.31 -14.50
N PRO A 227 7.61 19.42 -13.91
CA PRO A 227 6.67 20.45 -14.30
C PRO A 227 7.16 21.85 -13.90
N SER A 228 6.63 22.88 -14.54
CA SER A 228 6.85 24.24 -14.06
C SER A 228 5.99 24.57 -12.84
N LYS A 229 6.37 25.59 -12.09
CA LYS A 229 5.57 26.13 -11.00
C LYS A 229 4.13 26.45 -11.46
N ASP A 230 3.99 27.08 -12.62
CA ASP A 230 2.67 27.50 -13.10
C ASP A 230 1.77 26.30 -13.47
N GLU A 231 2.34 25.21 -14.01
CA GLU A 231 1.61 23.97 -14.27
C GLU A 231 1.07 23.35 -12.96
N ILE A 232 1.85 23.41 -11.89
CA ILE A 232 1.45 22.88 -10.56
C ILE A 232 0.37 23.78 -9.95
N VAL A 233 0.61 25.11 -9.94
CA VAL A 233 -0.29 26.09 -9.31
C VAL A 233 -1.66 26.11 -9.99
N GLU A 234 -1.71 26.04 -11.33
CA GLU A 234 -2.95 25.99 -12.09
C GLU A 234 -3.83 24.83 -11.63
N ILE A 235 -3.30 23.61 -11.57
CA ILE A 235 -4.04 22.40 -11.15
C ILE A 235 -4.44 22.51 -9.68
N ALA A 236 -3.51 22.89 -8.82
CA ALA A 236 -3.72 22.90 -7.38
C ALA A 236 -4.79 23.93 -6.98
N VAL A 237 -4.71 25.16 -7.45
CA VAL A 237 -5.68 26.21 -7.13
C VAL A 237 -7.07 25.85 -7.63
N ASN A 238 -7.18 25.39 -8.90
CA ASN A 238 -8.47 24.95 -9.43
C ASN A 238 -9.09 23.83 -8.57
N HIS A 239 -8.28 22.82 -8.19
CA HIS A 239 -8.78 21.70 -7.40
C HIS A 239 -9.19 22.12 -5.98
N LEU A 240 -8.35 22.88 -5.29
CA LEU A 240 -8.59 23.36 -3.91
C LEU A 240 -9.82 24.26 -3.82
N GLU A 241 -10.11 25.06 -4.84
CA GLU A 241 -11.25 25.95 -4.85
C GLU A 241 -12.59 25.25 -5.14
N ASN A 242 -12.57 24.20 -5.98
CA ASN A 242 -13.79 23.62 -6.54
C ASN A 242 -14.14 22.22 -6.02
N ALA A 243 -13.17 21.44 -5.54
CA ALA A 243 -13.42 20.09 -5.08
C ALA A 243 -13.93 20.07 -3.63
N PRO A 244 -14.93 19.23 -3.31
CA PRO A 244 -15.32 19.00 -1.91
C PRO A 244 -14.20 18.25 -1.17
N ASP A 245 -13.96 18.61 0.09
CA ASP A 245 -12.91 18.01 0.95
C ASP A 245 -11.56 17.91 0.22
N ALA A 246 -11.18 19.01 -0.44
CA ALA A 246 -10.07 19.05 -1.36
C ALA A 246 -8.71 18.80 -0.68
N ILE A 247 -7.96 17.85 -1.24
CA ILE A 247 -6.54 17.61 -0.93
C ILE A 247 -5.76 17.65 -2.25
N VAL A 248 -4.63 18.31 -2.28
CA VAL A 248 -3.63 18.15 -3.33
C VAL A 248 -2.38 17.54 -2.73
N SER A 249 -1.85 16.48 -3.37
CA SER A 249 -0.74 15.70 -2.80
C SER A 249 0.44 15.59 -3.76
N PHE A 250 1.58 16.07 -3.33
CA PHE A 250 2.88 15.71 -3.89
C PHE A 250 3.26 14.29 -3.45
N GLY A 251 4.10 13.59 -4.19
CA GLY A 251 4.60 12.26 -3.81
C GLY A 251 3.62 11.12 -4.10
N GLN A 252 3.23 10.98 -5.35
CA GLN A 252 2.31 9.94 -5.79
C GLN A 252 3.05 8.76 -6.47
N GLY A 253 2.34 7.65 -6.68
CA GLY A 253 2.91 6.44 -7.27
C GLY A 253 3.47 6.59 -8.69
N CYS A 254 3.18 7.68 -9.39
CA CYS A 254 3.62 7.96 -10.76
C CYS A 254 4.83 8.91 -10.83
N GLU A 255 5.56 9.11 -9.73
CA GLU A 255 6.74 9.96 -9.70
C GLU A 255 7.91 9.32 -8.94
N GLY A 256 9.04 10.02 -8.89
CA GLY A 256 10.17 9.70 -8.03
C GLY A 256 9.95 10.14 -6.59
N GLU A 257 11.01 10.64 -5.96
CA GLU A 257 10.93 11.22 -4.62
C GLU A 257 10.71 12.74 -4.71
N PRO A 258 9.57 13.28 -4.26
CA PRO A 258 9.25 14.70 -4.41
C PRO A 258 10.22 15.64 -3.70
N ILE A 259 10.83 15.22 -2.58
CA ILE A 259 11.81 16.05 -1.84
C ILE A 259 13.05 16.41 -2.68
N MET A 260 13.29 15.68 -3.78
CA MET A 260 14.34 16.04 -4.74
C MET A 260 14.06 17.36 -5.45
N GLU A 261 12.78 17.75 -5.54
CA GLU A 261 12.31 18.99 -6.14
C GLU A 261 11.78 19.98 -5.08
N TYR A 262 12.37 19.99 -3.87
CA TYR A 262 11.86 20.72 -2.70
C TYR A 262 11.69 22.23 -2.92
N ARG A 263 12.59 22.87 -3.71
CA ARG A 263 12.50 24.31 -4.03
C ARG A 263 11.27 24.60 -4.88
N LEU A 264 11.04 23.79 -5.92
CA LEU A 264 9.87 23.91 -6.78
C LEU A 264 8.58 23.70 -5.97
N ILE A 265 8.54 22.70 -5.07
CA ILE A 265 7.41 22.46 -4.18
C ILE A 265 7.16 23.66 -3.27
N ALA A 266 8.19 24.17 -2.58
CA ALA A 266 8.07 25.30 -1.67
C ALA A 266 7.59 26.57 -2.39
N GLU A 267 8.14 26.88 -3.57
CA GLU A 267 7.71 28.03 -4.39
C GLU A 267 6.27 27.86 -4.89
N SER A 268 5.88 26.65 -5.29
CA SER A 268 4.51 26.34 -5.71
C SER A 268 3.52 26.49 -4.57
N ILE A 269 3.83 25.97 -3.37
CA ILE A 269 2.97 26.09 -2.19
C ILE A 269 2.79 27.57 -1.81
N LYS A 270 3.86 28.36 -1.77
CA LYS A 270 3.77 29.81 -1.51
C LYS A 270 2.84 30.51 -2.49
N GLU A 271 2.94 30.18 -3.77
CA GLU A 271 2.09 30.79 -4.79
C GLU A 271 0.63 30.30 -4.70
N ILE A 272 0.40 29.01 -4.42
CA ILE A 272 -0.94 28.44 -4.18
C ILE A 272 -1.57 29.17 -3.00
N ARG A 273 -0.88 29.31 -1.87
CA ARG A 273 -1.40 29.94 -0.63
C ARG A 273 -1.63 31.44 -0.74
N LYS A 274 -1.00 32.13 -1.72
CA LYS A 274 -1.38 33.52 -2.07
C LYS A 274 -2.74 33.58 -2.75
N ARG A 275 -3.10 32.56 -3.56
CA ARG A 275 -4.34 32.53 -4.37
C ARG A 275 -5.51 31.89 -3.64
N THR A 276 -5.26 30.88 -2.78
CA THR A 276 -6.29 30.21 -2.00
C THR A 276 -5.82 29.77 -0.62
N LYS A 277 -6.73 29.83 0.36
CA LYS A 277 -6.53 29.28 1.71
C LYS A 277 -7.32 27.98 1.92
N LYS A 278 -8.11 27.56 0.94
CA LYS A 278 -8.95 26.37 1.04
C LYS A 278 -8.16 25.07 0.87
N GLY A 279 -8.71 24.01 1.42
CA GLY A 279 -8.25 22.64 1.26
C GLY A 279 -6.86 22.37 1.81
N THR A 280 -6.44 21.14 1.73
CA THR A 280 -5.19 20.63 2.30
C THR A 280 -4.12 20.44 1.23
N ILE A 281 -2.92 20.93 1.48
CA ILE A 281 -1.71 20.62 0.70
C ILE A 281 -0.91 19.58 1.47
N ASN A 282 -0.73 18.41 0.88
CA ASN A 282 -0.07 17.26 1.48
C ASN A 282 1.21 16.88 0.73
N LEU A 283 2.22 16.41 1.45
CA LEU A 283 3.45 15.85 0.91
C LEU A 283 3.60 14.39 1.35
N ASN A 284 3.68 13.47 0.39
CA ASN A 284 4.10 12.09 0.64
C ASN A 284 5.57 11.94 0.25
N THR A 285 6.43 11.50 1.16
CA THR A 285 7.88 11.47 0.94
C THR A 285 8.53 10.27 1.65
N ASN A 286 9.75 9.94 1.26
CA ASN A 286 10.60 9.02 2.01
C ASN A 286 11.25 9.67 3.24
N GLY A 287 11.10 10.98 3.43
CA GLY A 287 11.62 11.68 4.59
C GLY A 287 13.15 11.76 4.66
N SER A 288 13.83 11.76 3.53
CA SER A 288 15.29 11.61 3.45
C SER A 288 16.12 12.86 3.82
N ASP A 289 15.47 14.00 4.08
CA ASP A 289 16.19 15.26 4.32
C ASP A 289 15.36 16.21 5.20
N PRO A 290 15.65 16.28 6.51
CA PRO A 290 14.92 17.09 7.46
C PRO A 290 14.90 18.60 7.13
N GLU A 291 16.02 19.14 6.62
CA GLU A 291 16.12 20.58 6.30
C GLU A 291 15.25 20.96 5.10
N LYS A 292 15.15 20.08 4.11
CA LYS A 292 14.23 20.29 2.98
C LYS A 292 12.78 20.21 3.42
N ILE A 293 12.44 19.28 4.34
CA ILE A 293 11.09 19.21 4.93
C ILE A 293 10.78 20.52 5.66
N LYS A 294 11.70 21.04 6.46
CA LYS A 294 11.53 22.34 7.12
C LYS A 294 11.24 23.44 6.11
N THR A 295 12.03 23.54 5.04
CA THR A 295 11.83 24.55 3.97
C THR A 295 10.44 24.44 3.34
N ILE A 296 9.95 23.21 3.09
CA ILE A 296 8.62 22.99 2.52
C ILE A 296 7.53 23.33 3.55
N ALA A 297 7.72 22.99 4.81
CA ALA A 297 6.78 23.30 5.89
C ALA A 297 6.58 24.83 6.04
N GLU A 298 7.68 25.60 6.04
CA GLU A 298 7.69 27.08 6.11
C GLU A 298 6.97 27.74 4.92
N SER A 299 6.72 27.00 3.84
CA SER A 299 6.02 27.53 2.65
C SER A 299 4.49 27.48 2.76
N GLY A 300 3.92 26.83 3.80
CA GLY A 300 2.47 26.69 4.02
C GLY A 300 1.91 25.30 3.66
N LEU A 301 2.72 24.24 3.84
CA LEU A 301 2.28 22.86 3.82
C LEU A 301 1.38 22.57 5.03
N ASP A 302 0.32 21.78 4.89
CA ASP A 302 -0.60 21.44 6.00
C ASP A 302 -0.31 20.06 6.59
N SER A 303 0.00 19.09 5.74
CA SER A 303 0.23 17.71 6.19
C SER A 303 1.39 17.05 5.46
N ILE A 304 2.00 16.09 6.14
CA ILE A 304 3.08 15.28 5.58
C ILE A 304 2.83 13.79 5.90
N ARG A 305 3.15 12.92 4.96
CA ARG A 305 3.12 11.47 5.13
C ARG A 305 4.48 10.88 4.80
N ILE A 306 5.21 10.44 5.83
CA ILE A 306 6.55 9.86 5.71
C ILE A 306 6.43 8.34 5.60
N SER A 307 7.03 7.76 4.55
CA SER A 307 6.93 6.32 4.25
C SER A 307 8.02 5.51 4.92
N ILE A 308 7.62 4.47 5.65
CA ILE A 308 8.51 3.55 6.34
C ILE A 308 7.94 2.11 6.26
N ASN A 309 8.80 1.10 6.15
CA ASN A 309 8.39 -0.31 6.19
C ASN A 309 8.75 -1.00 7.51
N SER A 310 9.66 -0.43 8.26
CA SER A 310 10.11 -0.92 9.56
C SER A 310 10.81 0.17 10.34
N PHE A 311 10.65 0.13 11.67
CA PHE A 311 11.37 0.97 12.62
C PHE A 311 12.70 0.35 13.06
N ARG A 312 13.09 -0.76 12.48
CA ARG A 312 14.42 -1.36 12.60
C ARG A 312 15.29 -0.93 11.41
N PRO A 313 16.44 -0.25 11.68
CA PRO A 313 17.29 0.32 10.62
C PRO A 313 17.72 -0.68 9.56
N GLU A 314 18.06 -1.91 9.95
CA GLU A 314 18.51 -2.96 9.05
C GLU A 314 17.40 -3.41 8.08
N ILE A 315 16.16 -3.51 8.54
CA ILE A 315 14.99 -3.85 7.72
C ILE A 315 14.65 -2.69 6.77
N TYR A 316 14.67 -1.45 7.30
CA TYR A 316 14.48 -0.26 6.50
C TYR A 316 15.47 -0.18 5.34
N LYS A 317 16.77 -0.29 5.64
CA LYS A 317 17.86 -0.23 4.66
C LYS A 317 17.76 -1.33 3.62
N ALA A 318 17.42 -2.55 4.02
CA ALA A 318 17.25 -3.69 3.12
C ALA A 318 16.14 -3.46 2.09
N TYR A 319 15.04 -2.78 2.47
CA TYR A 319 13.92 -2.47 1.58
C TYR A 319 14.13 -1.20 0.76
N TYR A 320 14.41 -0.06 1.41
CA TYR A 320 14.50 1.24 0.73
C TYR A 320 15.80 1.43 -0.07
N ARG A 321 16.90 0.80 0.36
CA ARG A 321 18.21 0.90 -0.28
C ARG A 321 18.59 2.36 -0.52
N PRO A 322 18.68 3.18 0.56
CA PRO A 322 18.86 4.62 0.48
C PRO A 322 20.18 5.00 -0.20
N LYS A 323 20.20 6.16 -0.88
CA LYS A 323 21.36 6.78 -1.48
C LYS A 323 21.53 8.17 -0.91
N ASN A 324 22.70 8.43 -0.32
CA ASN A 324 23.05 9.74 0.23
C ASN A 324 22.13 10.20 1.38
N TYR A 325 21.49 9.31 2.08
CA TYR A 325 20.77 9.53 3.33
C TYR A 325 20.70 8.25 4.14
N ASP A 326 20.35 8.36 5.43
CA ASP A 326 20.26 7.23 6.33
C ASP A 326 18.85 7.12 6.96
N TYR A 327 18.60 6.03 7.65
CA TYR A 327 17.39 5.80 8.47
C TYR A 327 17.18 6.92 9.51
N GLN A 328 18.28 7.41 10.13
CA GLN A 328 18.20 8.46 11.13
C GLN A 328 17.65 9.78 10.55
N ASP A 329 17.97 10.11 9.30
CA ASP A 329 17.41 11.30 8.62
C ASP A 329 15.89 11.21 8.49
N VAL A 330 15.37 9.99 8.28
CA VAL A 330 13.92 9.74 8.19
C VAL A 330 13.23 9.95 9.53
N ILE A 331 13.83 9.46 10.61
CA ILE A 331 13.30 9.66 11.97
C ILE A 331 13.36 11.15 12.35
N GLU A 332 14.48 11.82 12.08
CA GLU A 332 14.61 13.27 12.32
C GLU A 332 13.58 14.07 11.50
N SER A 333 13.29 13.65 10.27
CA SER A 333 12.25 14.24 9.44
C SER A 333 10.85 14.18 10.07
N ILE A 334 10.54 13.11 10.81
CA ILE A 334 9.27 13.01 11.55
C ILE A 334 9.25 14.03 12.69
N TYR A 335 10.35 14.19 13.44
CA TYR A 335 10.48 15.17 14.50
C TYR A 335 10.35 16.61 13.97
N VAL A 336 11.07 16.91 12.89
CA VAL A 336 11.02 18.24 12.26
C VAL A 336 9.60 18.55 11.79
N ALA A 337 8.91 17.61 11.14
CA ALA A 337 7.54 17.79 10.70
C ALA A 337 6.59 18.15 11.86
N LYS A 338 6.68 17.41 12.98
CA LYS A 338 5.88 17.72 14.18
C LYS A 338 6.26 19.08 14.79
N LYS A 339 7.54 19.39 14.90
CA LYS A 339 8.03 20.69 15.42
C LYS A 339 7.56 21.88 14.58
N MET A 340 7.40 21.66 13.26
CA MET A 340 6.86 22.67 12.34
C MET A 340 5.33 22.78 12.37
N GLY A 341 4.64 22.00 13.21
CA GLY A 341 3.18 22.03 13.37
C GLY A 341 2.40 21.33 12.26
N LEU A 342 3.06 20.51 11.42
CA LEU A 342 2.38 19.75 10.37
C LEU A 342 1.54 18.62 10.97
N TYR A 343 0.36 18.35 10.38
CA TYR A 343 -0.33 17.09 10.59
C TYR A 343 0.53 15.97 10.03
N THR A 344 1.16 15.21 10.93
CA THR A 344 2.24 14.27 10.58
C THR A 344 1.74 12.84 10.57
N MET A 345 1.82 12.22 9.40
CA MET A 345 1.37 10.86 9.16
C MET A 345 2.55 9.94 8.85
N ILE A 346 2.49 8.70 9.34
CA ILE A 346 3.41 7.63 8.94
C ILE A 346 2.69 6.72 7.95
N ASN A 347 3.26 6.54 6.77
CA ASN A 347 2.84 5.50 5.83
C ASN A 347 3.58 4.21 6.16
N TYR A 348 3.04 3.43 7.10
CA TYR A 348 3.64 2.18 7.55
C TYR A 348 3.29 1.04 6.58
N LEU A 349 4.29 0.61 5.80
CA LEU A 349 4.15 -0.45 4.81
C LEU A 349 4.29 -1.81 5.49
N VAL A 350 3.15 -2.41 5.85
CA VAL A 350 3.11 -3.60 6.71
C VAL A 350 3.19 -4.92 5.93
N PHE A 351 3.88 -5.90 6.54
CA PHE A 351 4.05 -7.24 5.99
C PHE A 351 4.02 -8.29 7.12
N PRO A 352 3.07 -9.27 7.10
CA PRO A 352 3.01 -10.33 8.11
C PRO A 352 4.32 -11.10 8.23
N GLY A 353 4.80 -11.31 9.44
CA GLY A 353 6.07 -11.98 9.73
C GLY A 353 7.30 -11.07 9.76
N ILE A 354 7.12 -9.77 9.49
CA ILE A 354 8.16 -8.74 9.62
C ILE A 354 7.67 -7.62 10.53
N THR A 355 6.51 -7.04 10.22
CA THR A 355 5.94 -5.90 10.98
C THR A 355 5.45 -6.31 12.37
N ASP A 356 5.01 -7.54 12.52
CA ASP A 356 4.45 -8.10 13.76
C ASP A 356 5.49 -8.81 14.63
N GLN A 357 6.77 -8.48 14.47
CA GLN A 357 7.85 -8.94 15.37
C GLN A 357 7.88 -8.09 16.65
N GLU A 358 8.21 -8.70 17.79
CA GLU A 358 8.26 -8.01 19.09
C GLU A 358 9.24 -6.82 19.08
N GLU A 359 10.41 -6.99 18.48
CA GLU A 359 11.44 -5.95 18.37
C GLU A 359 10.94 -4.77 17.55
N GLU A 360 10.19 -5.02 16.47
CA GLU A 360 9.56 -4.00 15.63
C GLU A 360 8.56 -3.17 16.45
N ILE A 361 7.75 -3.84 17.28
CA ILE A 361 6.74 -3.17 18.10
C ILE A 361 7.37 -2.31 19.19
N VAL A 362 8.48 -2.76 19.78
CA VAL A 362 9.24 -1.96 20.75
C VAL A 362 9.72 -0.66 20.12
N GLN A 363 10.33 -0.73 18.93
CA GLN A 363 10.81 0.46 18.22
C GLN A 363 9.65 1.35 17.76
N LEU A 364 8.57 0.79 17.23
CA LEU A 364 7.36 1.52 16.85
C LEU A 364 6.81 2.32 18.03
N LYS A 365 6.62 1.69 19.20
CA LYS A 365 6.13 2.35 20.42
C LYS A 365 7.05 3.50 20.85
N LYS A 366 8.37 3.29 20.80
CA LYS A 366 9.35 4.33 21.11
C LYS A 366 9.16 5.55 20.20
N ILE A 367 9.13 5.34 18.89
CA ILE A 367 8.98 6.44 17.91
C ILE A 367 7.64 7.17 18.07
N ILE A 368 6.52 6.46 18.26
CA ILE A 368 5.23 7.09 18.49
C ILE A 368 5.26 7.98 19.72
N LYS A 369 5.78 7.46 20.84
CA LYS A 369 5.89 8.19 22.12
C LYS A 369 6.74 9.46 21.98
N GLU A 370 7.87 9.36 21.28
CA GLU A 370 8.83 10.44 21.13
C GLU A 370 8.36 11.50 20.12
N THR A 371 7.78 11.07 18.99
CA THR A 371 7.41 12.00 17.90
C THR A 371 5.99 12.55 18.03
N LYS A 372 5.09 11.84 18.74
CA LYS A 372 3.67 12.20 18.86
C LYS A 372 3.01 12.42 17.49
N VAL A 373 3.24 11.51 16.56
CA VAL A 373 2.60 11.51 15.24
C VAL A 373 1.09 11.49 15.37
N ASP A 374 0.38 12.09 14.43
CA ASP A 374 -1.08 12.23 14.49
C ASP A 374 -1.78 10.99 13.93
N PHE A 375 -1.17 10.35 12.92
CA PHE A 375 -1.83 9.28 12.17
C PHE A 375 -0.83 8.22 11.69
N ILE A 376 -1.24 6.96 11.73
CA ILE A 376 -0.47 5.86 11.14
C ILE A 376 -1.34 5.12 10.12
N HIS A 377 -0.93 5.17 8.86
CA HIS A 377 -1.50 4.31 7.83
C HIS A 377 -0.94 2.90 7.96
N LEU A 378 -1.79 1.90 8.11
CA LEU A 378 -1.40 0.50 7.98
C LEU A 378 -1.66 0.03 6.55
N LYS A 379 -0.68 0.21 5.66
CA LYS A 379 -0.81 -0.18 4.24
C LYS A 379 -0.08 -1.47 3.95
N ASN A 380 -0.76 -2.39 3.30
CA ASN A 380 -0.12 -3.63 2.85
C ASN A 380 1.05 -3.30 1.93
N LEU A 381 2.24 -3.77 2.28
CA LEU A 381 3.39 -3.69 1.38
C LEU A 381 3.12 -4.57 0.15
N CYS A 382 3.03 -3.91 -1.00
CA CYS A 382 2.79 -4.56 -2.29
C CYS A 382 4.11 -5.05 -2.88
N ILE A 383 4.40 -6.33 -2.76
CA ILE A 383 5.65 -6.94 -3.22
C ILE A 383 5.52 -8.46 -3.34
N ASP A 384 6.33 -9.08 -4.18
CA ASP A 384 6.53 -10.53 -4.19
C ASP A 384 6.98 -11.01 -2.79
N PRO A 385 6.23 -11.92 -2.14
CA PRO A 385 6.53 -12.36 -0.77
C PRO A 385 7.90 -13.01 -0.63
N VAL A 386 8.33 -13.77 -1.64
CA VAL A 386 9.63 -14.47 -1.64
C VAL A 386 10.76 -13.48 -1.79
N LEU A 387 10.64 -12.53 -2.72
CA LEU A 387 11.61 -11.46 -2.89
C LEU A 387 11.80 -10.67 -1.59
N TYR A 388 10.69 -10.25 -0.98
CA TYR A 388 10.75 -9.46 0.26
C TYR A 388 11.39 -10.26 1.39
N ARG A 389 10.88 -11.47 1.65
CA ARG A 389 11.38 -12.30 2.76
C ARG A 389 12.86 -12.66 2.62
N LYS A 390 13.32 -12.99 1.41
CA LYS A 390 14.73 -13.29 1.14
C LYS A 390 15.65 -12.08 1.24
N SER A 391 15.10 -10.88 1.04
CA SER A 391 15.87 -9.63 1.14
C SER A 391 15.96 -9.08 2.56
N MET A 392 15.10 -9.57 3.48
CA MET A 392 15.08 -9.14 4.88
C MET A 392 15.89 -10.10 5.76
N PRO A 393 16.49 -9.63 6.86
CA PRO A 393 17.03 -10.49 7.90
C PRO A 393 16.00 -11.54 8.35
N ALA A 394 16.47 -12.70 8.76
CA ALA A 394 15.60 -13.73 9.29
C ALA A 394 15.00 -13.27 10.63
N PRO A 395 13.69 -13.45 10.86
CA PRO A 395 13.13 -13.21 12.18
C PRO A 395 13.59 -14.33 13.12
N ASP A 396 13.88 -13.97 14.36
CA ASP A 396 14.30 -14.93 15.38
C ASP A 396 13.11 -15.74 15.93
N ARG A 397 11.91 -15.19 15.83
CA ARG A 397 10.67 -15.76 16.39
C ARG A 397 9.48 -15.56 15.45
N PRO A 398 8.40 -16.35 15.59
CA PRO A 398 7.13 -16.06 14.95
C PRO A 398 6.59 -14.69 15.36
N GLY A 399 5.91 -14.01 14.43
CA GLY A 399 5.23 -12.74 14.72
C GLY A 399 4.03 -12.93 15.67
N ILE A 400 3.63 -11.84 16.33
CA ILE A 400 2.47 -11.85 17.24
C ILE A 400 1.11 -11.73 16.52
N GLY A 401 1.15 -11.47 15.21
CA GLY A 401 -0.01 -11.28 14.34
C GLY A 401 -0.37 -9.81 14.10
N MET A 402 -0.73 -9.50 12.84
CA MET A 402 -0.97 -8.12 12.40
C MET A 402 -2.13 -7.42 13.10
N ARG A 403 -3.20 -8.15 13.47
CA ARG A 403 -4.32 -7.58 14.23
C ARG A 403 -3.85 -7.09 15.60
N LYS A 404 -3.04 -7.90 16.28
CA LYS A 404 -2.50 -7.53 17.59
C LYS A 404 -1.59 -6.29 17.52
N VAL A 405 -0.87 -6.09 16.42
CA VAL A 405 -0.12 -4.84 16.20
C VAL A 405 -1.06 -3.62 16.21
N ALA A 406 -2.16 -3.69 15.45
CA ALA A 406 -3.14 -2.59 15.43
C ALA A 406 -3.78 -2.36 16.81
N ASP A 407 -4.13 -3.42 17.53
CA ASP A 407 -4.72 -3.33 18.87
C ASP A 407 -3.74 -2.74 19.90
N ILE A 408 -2.45 -3.09 19.81
CA ILE A 408 -1.40 -2.52 20.65
C ILE A 408 -1.25 -1.02 20.41
N ILE A 409 -1.26 -0.57 19.14
CA ILE A 409 -1.16 0.86 18.84
C ILE A 409 -2.39 1.59 19.41
N LYS A 410 -3.60 1.11 19.14
CA LYS A 410 -4.84 1.72 19.64
C LYS A 410 -4.91 1.81 21.17
N SER A 411 -4.47 0.74 21.86
CA SER A 411 -4.53 0.70 23.32
C SER A 411 -3.40 1.48 24.00
N SER A 412 -2.21 1.53 23.40
CA SER A 412 -1.05 2.23 23.96
C SER A 412 -1.03 3.74 23.63
N PHE A 413 -1.66 4.14 22.51
CA PHE A 413 -1.64 5.50 22.00
C PHE A 413 -3.02 5.87 21.43
N PRO A 414 -4.03 6.06 22.30
CA PRO A 414 -5.41 6.35 21.88
C PRO A 414 -5.54 7.68 21.12
N GLU A 415 -4.56 8.58 21.27
CA GLU A 415 -4.46 9.85 20.57
C GLU A 415 -3.98 9.73 19.12
N VAL A 416 -3.40 8.58 18.74
CA VAL A 416 -2.92 8.33 17.37
C VAL A 416 -3.98 7.64 16.55
N GLU A 417 -4.43 8.28 15.50
CA GLU A 417 -5.42 7.69 14.58
C GLU A 417 -4.76 6.59 13.72
N LEU A 418 -5.46 5.47 13.56
CA LEU A 418 -5.09 4.42 12.61
C LEU A 418 -6.02 4.41 11.41
N GLY A 419 -5.46 4.28 10.21
CA GLY A 419 -6.29 4.19 9.01
C GLY A 419 -5.50 3.85 7.75
N TYR A 420 -6.02 4.27 6.60
CA TYR A 420 -5.49 3.89 5.29
C TYR A 420 -5.36 5.07 4.31
N PHE A 421 -6.17 6.11 4.45
CA PHE A 421 -6.27 7.22 3.50
C PHE A 421 -5.84 8.54 4.12
N ASN A 422 -5.36 9.49 3.30
CA ASN A 422 -4.99 10.82 3.75
C ASN A 422 -6.20 11.55 4.37
N ARG A 423 -5.90 12.48 5.29
CA ARG A 423 -6.90 13.31 5.96
C ARG A 423 -6.87 14.73 5.42
N THR A 424 -8.05 15.33 5.30
CA THR A 424 -8.17 16.79 5.21
C THR A 424 -7.79 17.40 6.56
N VAL A 425 -6.97 18.41 6.53
CA VAL A 425 -6.58 19.21 7.68
C VAL A 425 -7.21 20.59 7.48
N LEU A 426 -8.07 21.00 8.38
CA LEU A 426 -8.76 22.29 8.36
C LEU A 426 -8.13 23.23 9.38
#